data_3ba60556769a559b42e1c337749352db
#
_entry.id   3ba60556769a559b42e1c337749352db
#
_cell.length_a   1.000
_cell.length_b   1.000
_cell.length_c   1.000
_cell.angle_alpha   90.00
_cell.angle_beta   90.00
_cell.angle_gamma   90.00
#
_symmetry.space_group_name_H-M   'P 1'
#
loop_
_entity.id
_entity.type
_entity.pdbx_description
1 polymer ?
#
loop_
_entity_poly.entity_id
_entity_poly.type
_entity_poly.pdbx_seq_one_letter_code
_entity_poly.pdbx_strand_id
1 'polypeptide(L)'
;MGEREQKTRWQQSYALLEALRRLPGSDAATAEGRAAQLEAWIRAVQVQAEAVSRRWIADRCIGNLLARAPEEDGVWPPAAVCAVLENFRSDEMAKGVYFERMNRFGPHLVDDKGTESLKEAAKYRAWADQRVVEYPFTSVNVLIPLAEDFEAQAKREGESRRARRKAWQ
;
A
#
# COMPACT_ATOMS: atom_id res chain seq x y z
N MET A 1 -24.95 1.83 -24.78
CA MET A 1 -23.95 2.67 -24.11
C MET A 1 -22.63 2.41 -24.82
N GLY A 2 -22.03 3.42 -25.48
CA GLY A 2 -20.90 3.23 -26.35
C GLY A 2 -19.59 3.07 -25.58
N GLU A 3 -18.58 2.39 -26.17
CA GLU A 3 -17.24 2.18 -25.57
C GLU A 3 -16.58 3.49 -25.07
N ARG A 4 -16.82 4.60 -25.79
CA ARG A 4 -16.30 5.93 -25.43
C ARG A 4 -16.90 6.45 -24.13
N GLU A 5 -18.20 6.26 -23.89
CA GLU A 5 -18.88 6.66 -22.65
C GLU A 5 -18.42 5.83 -21.46
N GLN A 6 -18.20 4.52 -21.64
CA GLN A 6 -17.66 3.65 -20.61
C GLN A 6 -16.23 4.04 -20.24
N LYS A 7 -15.38 4.37 -21.22
CA LYS A 7 -14.00 4.82 -21.00
C LYS A 7 -13.95 6.15 -20.23
N THR A 8 -14.82 7.10 -20.60
CA THR A 8 -14.91 8.41 -19.94
C THR A 8 -15.38 8.27 -18.49
N ARG A 9 -16.44 7.47 -18.22
CA ARG A 9 -16.91 7.19 -16.87
C ARG A 9 -15.85 6.51 -16.01
N TRP A 10 -15.10 5.57 -16.59
CA TRP A 10 -14.01 4.91 -15.91
C TRP A 10 -12.90 5.89 -15.52
N GLN A 11 -12.47 6.74 -16.44
CA GLN A 11 -11.45 7.76 -16.17
C GLN A 11 -11.89 8.74 -15.07
N GLN A 12 -13.17 9.12 -15.07
CA GLN A 12 -13.74 9.97 -14.01
C GLN A 12 -13.77 9.25 -12.67
N SER A 13 -14.17 7.98 -12.64
CA SER A 13 -14.19 7.19 -11.40
C SER A 13 -12.78 6.98 -10.84
N TYR A 14 -11.80 6.73 -11.69
CA TYR A 14 -10.40 6.61 -11.31
C TYR A 14 -9.86 7.93 -10.74
N ALA A 15 -10.13 9.05 -11.41
CA ALA A 15 -9.74 10.38 -10.94
C ALA A 15 -10.39 10.72 -9.58
N LEU A 16 -11.64 10.33 -9.36
CA LEU A 16 -12.32 10.49 -8.07
C LEU A 16 -11.66 9.66 -6.97
N LEU A 17 -11.30 8.41 -7.25
CA LEU A 17 -10.57 7.57 -6.29
C LEU A 17 -9.20 8.15 -5.96
N GLU A 18 -8.48 8.67 -6.95
CA GLU A 18 -7.19 9.34 -6.71
C GLU A 18 -7.33 10.66 -5.94
N ALA A 19 -8.44 11.37 -6.10
CA ALA A 19 -8.73 12.62 -5.41
C ALA A 19 -9.15 12.42 -3.94
N LEU A 20 -9.51 11.21 -3.53
CA LEU A 20 -9.82 10.91 -2.13
C LEU A 20 -8.57 11.09 -1.26
N ARG A 21 -8.59 12.14 -0.44
CA ARG A 21 -7.49 12.45 0.50
C ARG A 21 -7.65 11.78 1.85
N ARG A 22 -8.83 11.30 2.18
CA ARG A 22 -9.17 10.62 3.44
C ARG A 22 -9.87 9.32 3.15
N LEU A 23 -9.55 8.30 3.93
CA LEU A 23 -10.25 7.04 3.86
C LEU A 23 -11.70 7.21 4.33
N PRO A 24 -12.68 6.58 3.64
CA PRO A 24 -14.04 6.51 4.13
C PRO A 24 -14.08 5.94 5.56
N GLY A 25 -14.88 6.56 6.42
CA GLY A 25 -14.98 6.14 7.81
C GLY A 25 -13.88 6.66 8.75
N SER A 26 -12.93 7.47 8.26
CA SER A 26 -11.85 8.02 9.10
C SER A 26 -12.35 8.87 10.28
N ASP A 27 -13.58 9.35 10.24
CA ASP A 27 -14.19 10.17 11.30
C ASP A 27 -14.86 9.32 12.41
N ALA A 28 -14.95 8.00 12.26
CA ALA A 28 -15.49 7.13 13.29
C ALA A 28 -14.58 7.08 14.53
N ALA A 29 -15.19 7.14 15.72
CA ALA A 29 -14.47 7.26 16.98
C ALA A 29 -13.63 6.02 17.33
N THR A 30 -14.05 4.82 16.91
CA THR A 30 -13.37 3.57 17.22
C THR A 30 -12.72 2.94 16.00
N ALA A 31 -11.69 2.12 16.22
CA ALA A 31 -11.03 1.37 15.14
C ALA A 31 -12.00 0.42 14.43
N GLU A 32 -12.87 -0.26 15.19
CA GLU A 32 -13.90 -1.15 14.65
C GLU A 32 -14.92 -0.37 13.81
N GLY A 33 -15.36 0.81 14.25
CA GLY A 33 -16.25 1.68 13.50
C GLY A 33 -15.64 2.17 12.20
N ARG A 34 -14.34 2.53 12.23
CA ARG A 34 -13.59 2.89 11.04
C ARG A 34 -13.46 1.73 10.05
N ALA A 35 -13.13 0.53 10.56
CA ALA A 35 -13.03 -0.68 9.74
C ALA A 35 -14.37 -1.03 9.10
N ALA A 36 -15.47 -1.01 9.85
CA ALA A 36 -16.82 -1.34 9.35
C ALA A 36 -17.28 -0.39 8.25
N GLN A 37 -17.07 0.93 8.41
CA GLN A 37 -17.43 1.91 7.38
C GLN A 37 -16.57 1.79 6.13
N LEU A 38 -15.28 1.56 6.30
CA LEU A 38 -14.35 1.34 5.21
C LEU A 38 -14.71 0.06 4.43
N GLU A 39 -15.02 -1.02 5.14
CA GLU A 39 -15.46 -2.28 4.54
C GLU A 39 -16.76 -2.13 3.75
N ALA A 40 -17.76 -1.47 4.29
CA ALA A 40 -19.02 -1.20 3.62
C ALA A 40 -18.80 -0.42 2.31
N TRP A 41 -17.95 0.60 2.34
CA TRP A 41 -17.58 1.37 1.16
C TRP A 41 -16.87 0.51 0.11
N ILE A 42 -15.89 -0.30 0.53
CA ILE A 42 -15.14 -1.21 -0.38
C ILE A 42 -16.11 -2.17 -1.06
N ARG A 43 -17.01 -2.80 -0.32
CA ARG A 43 -18.03 -3.71 -0.89
C ARG A 43 -18.90 -3.02 -1.93
N ALA A 44 -19.32 -1.79 -1.66
CA ALA A 44 -20.11 -1.01 -2.62
C ALA A 44 -19.31 -0.72 -3.92
N VAL A 45 -18.04 -0.34 -3.80
CA VAL A 45 -17.15 -0.13 -4.97
C VAL A 45 -16.97 -1.43 -5.74
N GLN A 46 -16.73 -2.54 -5.06
CA GLN A 46 -16.54 -3.86 -5.69
C GLN A 46 -17.77 -4.31 -6.48
N VAL A 47 -18.98 -4.12 -5.94
CA VAL A 47 -20.22 -4.45 -6.65
C VAL A 47 -20.35 -3.65 -7.95
N GLN A 48 -20.05 -2.35 -7.93
CA GLN A 48 -20.06 -1.52 -9.14
C GLN A 48 -18.99 -1.93 -10.15
N ALA A 49 -17.80 -2.27 -9.68
CA ALA A 49 -16.70 -2.70 -10.52
C ALA A 49 -16.94 -4.08 -11.14
N GLU A 50 -17.56 -5.00 -10.41
CA GLU A 50 -17.95 -6.33 -10.90
C GLU A 50 -18.96 -6.23 -12.05
N ALA A 51 -19.94 -5.33 -11.96
CA ALA A 51 -20.93 -5.10 -13.02
C ALA A 51 -20.31 -4.72 -14.38
N VAL A 52 -19.05 -4.27 -14.39
CA VAL A 52 -18.29 -3.92 -15.60
C VAL A 52 -17.03 -4.77 -15.78
N SER A 53 -16.92 -5.88 -15.05
CA SER A 53 -15.78 -6.82 -15.08
C SER A 53 -14.42 -6.14 -14.80
N ARG A 54 -14.40 -5.18 -13.88
CA ARG A 54 -13.21 -4.38 -13.51
C ARG A 54 -12.82 -4.52 -12.04
N ARG A 55 -13.28 -5.57 -11.36
CA ARG A 55 -13.05 -5.79 -9.94
C ARG A 55 -11.56 -5.71 -9.55
N TRP A 56 -10.70 -6.38 -10.29
CA TRP A 56 -9.27 -6.41 -10.01
C TRP A 56 -8.61 -5.03 -10.05
N ILE A 57 -9.08 -4.15 -10.96
CA ILE A 57 -8.58 -2.76 -11.05
C ILE A 57 -9.08 -1.97 -9.83
N ALA A 58 -10.36 -2.12 -9.47
CA ALA A 58 -10.93 -1.46 -8.29
C ALA A 58 -10.17 -1.87 -7.03
N ASP A 59 -9.91 -3.17 -6.84
CA ASP A 59 -9.15 -3.68 -5.71
C ASP A 59 -7.73 -3.07 -5.67
N ARG A 60 -7.06 -2.96 -6.82
CA ARG A 60 -5.75 -2.31 -6.90
C ARG A 60 -5.81 -0.84 -6.50
N CYS A 61 -6.81 -0.08 -6.99
CA CYS A 61 -7.00 1.32 -6.65
C CYS A 61 -7.36 1.50 -5.17
N ILE A 62 -8.19 0.62 -4.61
CA ILE A 62 -8.49 0.59 -3.18
C ILE A 62 -7.21 0.39 -2.38
N GLY A 63 -6.36 -0.57 -2.77
CA GLY A 63 -5.06 -0.77 -2.15
C GLY A 63 -4.19 0.49 -2.12
N ASN A 64 -4.12 1.21 -3.24
CA ASN A 64 -3.40 2.50 -3.31
C ASN A 64 -3.95 3.52 -2.30
N LEU A 65 -5.27 3.56 -2.10
CA LEU A 65 -5.89 4.44 -1.09
C LEU A 65 -5.56 3.99 0.33
N LEU A 66 -5.65 2.69 0.62
CA LEU A 66 -5.31 2.13 1.94
C LEU A 66 -3.87 2.44 2.34
N ALA A 67 -2.95 2.45 1.37
CA ALA A 67 -1.55 2.81 1.60
C ALA A 67 -1.33 4.24 2.11
N ARG A 68 -2.30 5.13 1.89
CA ARG A 68 -2.26 6.54 2.29
C ARG A 68 -2.71 6.76 3.73
N ALA A 69 -3.22 5.73 4.39
CA ALA A 69 -3.58 5.82 5.80
C ALA A 69 -2.38 6.31 6.63
N PRO A 70 -2.59 7.23 7.58
CA PRO A 70 -1.53 7.67 8.49
C PRO A 70 -1.12 6.52 9.44
N GLU A 71 0.07 6.66 10.01
CA GLU A 71 0.48 5.83 11.15
C GLU A 71 -0.45 6.11 12.34
N GLU A 72 -0.76 5.09 13.10
CA GLU A 72 -1.54 5.17 14.34
C GLU A 72 -0.67 4.59 15.46
N ASP A 73 -0.39 5.39 16.49
CA ASP A 73 0.52 5.05 17.59
C ASP A 73 1.92 4.60 17.13
N GLY A 74 2.41 5.20 16.05
CA GLY A 74 3.71 4.88 15.46
C GLY A 74 3.75 3.57 14.68
N VAL A 75 2.61 2.95 14.42
CA VAL A 75 2.47 1.69 13.68
C VAL A 75 1.65 1.89 12.40
N TRP A 76 2.15 1.35 11.31
CA TRP A 76 1.45 1.30 10.03
C TRP A 76 1.40 -0.15 9.51
N PRO A 77 0.31 -0.60 8.86
CA PRO A 77 -0.96 0.09 8.67
C PRO A 77 -1.76 0.23 9.98
N PRO A 78 -2.65 1.22 10.10
CA PRO A 78 -3.55 1.31 11.25
C PRO A 78 -4.47 0.09 11.34
N ALA A 79 -4.94 -0.24 12.53
CA ALA A 79 -5.74 -1.44 12.79
C ALA A 79 -6.95 -1.59 11.87
N ALA A 80 -7.65 -0.50 11.56
CA ALA A 80 -8.79 -0.52 10.66
C ALA A 80 -8.43 -0.96 9.22
N VAL A 81 -7.26 -0.55 8.73
CA VAL A 81 -6.75 -0.97 7.41
C VAL A 81 -6.32 -2.43 7.43
N CYS A 82 -5.63 -2.86 8.49
CA CYS A 82 -5.28 -4.26 8.65
C CYS A 82 -6.51 -5.16 8.66
N ALA A 83 -7.55 -4.82 9.45
CA ALA A 83 -8.79 -5.58 9.52
C ALA A 83 -9.45 -5.73 8.14
N VAL A 84 -9.49 -4.66 7.35
CA VAL A 84 -10.00 -4.71 5.97
C VAL A 84 -9.18 -5.63 5.10
N LEU A 85 -7.85 -5.53 5.12
CA LEU A 85 -6.98 -6.40 4.32
C LEU A 85 -7.16 -7.89 4.70
N GLU A 86 -7.30 -8.20 6.01
CA GLU A 86 -7.59 -9.56 6.49
C GLU A 86 -8.94 -10.08 6.02
N ASN A 87 -9.99 -9.23 6.06
CA ASN A 87 -11.35 -9.63 5.70
C ASN A 87 -11.50 -9.88 4.18
N PHE A 88 -10.86 -9.07 3.35
CA PHE A 88 -10.96 -9.21 1.90
C PHE A 88 -9.94 -10.17 1.30
N ARG A 89 -8.76 -10.30 1.88
CA ARG A 89 -7.64 -11.13 1.42
C ARG A 89 -7.40 -11.03 -0.08
N SER A 90 -7.52 -9.82 -0.63
CA SER A 90 -7.35 -9.56 -2.05
C SER A 90 -5.87 -9.30 -2.37
N ASP A 91 -5.27 -10.14 -3.20
CA ASP A 91 -3.90 -9.96 -3.68
C ASP A 91 -3.75 -8.64 -4.44
N GLU A 92 -4.78 -8.22 -5.16
CA GLU A 92 -4.73 -6.95 -5.90
C GLU A 92 -4.76 -5.74 -4.96
N MET A 93 -5.51 -5.81 -3.83
CA MET A 93 -5.43 -4.77 -2.81
C MET A 93 -4.04 -4.74 -2.17
N ALA A 94 -3.49 -5.89 -1.79
CA ALA A 94 -2.15 -5.98 -1.22
C ALA A 94 -1.09 -5.41 -2.17
N LYS A 95 -1.14 -5.75 -3.46
CA LYS A 95 -0.27 -5.17 -4.49
C LYS A 95 -0.45 -3.64 -4.62
N GLY A 96 -1.69 -3.15 -4.54
CA GLY A 96 -1.97 -1.70 -4.55
C GLY A 96 -1.28 -1.00 -3.39
N VAL A 97 -1.45 -1.53 -2.17
CA VAL A 97 -0.78 -1.02 -0.97
C VAL A 97 0.73 -1.00 -1.14
N TYR A 98 1.30 -2.11 -1.56
CA TYR A 98 2.72 -2.29 -1.78
C TYR A 98 3.30 -1.25 -2.77
N PHE A 99 2.72 -1.16 -3.98
CA PHE A 99 3.23 -0.24 -5.00
C PHE A 99 3.11 1.23 -4.60
N GLU A 100 2.01 1.63 -3.96
CA GLU A 100 1.85 3.01 -3.50
C GLU A 100 2.88 3.35 -2.42
N ARG A 101 3.18 2.43 -1.51
CA ARG A 101 4.22 2.64 -0.48
C ARG A 101 5.62 2.74 -1.08
N MET A 102 5.96 1.88 -2.03
CA MET A 102 7.22 1.95 -2.75
C MET A 102 7.37 3.25 -3.52
N ASN A 103 6.32 3.69 -4.23
CA ASN A 103 6.33 4.94 -4.98
C ASN A 103 6.48 6.18 -4.08
N ARG A 104 5.92 6.16 -2.87
CA ARG A 104 6.00 7.27 -1.91
C ARG A 104 7.37 7.42 -1.28
N PHE A 105 8.17 6.38 -1.22
CA PHE A 105 9.54 6.50 -0.79
C PHE A 105 10.35 7.43 -1.70
N GLY A 106 10.04 7.44 -2.99
CA GLY A 106 10.56 8.40 -3.97
C GLY A 106 12.08 8.36 -4.16
N PRO A 107 12.62 9.31 -4.93
CA PRO A 107 14.06 9.49 -5.05
C PRO A 107 14.64 10.03 -3.72
N HIS A 108 15.66 9.36 -3.21
CA HIS A 108 16.37 9.73 -1.99
C HIS A 108 17.88 9.80 -2.28
N LEU A 109 18.61 10.45 -1.39
CA LEU A 109 20.06 10.51 -1.49
C LEU A 109 20.62 9.12 -1.21
N VAL A 110 21.16 8.50 -2.25
CA VAL A 110 21.83 7.20 -2.15
C VAL A 110 23.15 7.39 -1.40
N ASP A 111 23.26 6.81 -0.22
CA ASP A 111 24.52 6.77 0.52
C ASP A 111 25.31 5.47 0.23
N ASP A 112 26.55 5.42 0.72
CA ASP A 112 27.46 4.29 0.46
C ASP A 112 27.03 2.98 1.11
N LYS A 113 26.07 3.01 2.02
CA LYS A 113 25.64 1.89 2.85
C LYS A 113 24.16 1.54 2.64
N GLY A 114 23.42 2.32 1.86
CA GLY A 114 21.97 2.17 1.72
C GLY A 114 21.24 2.43 3.05
N THR A 115 21.73 3.37 3.86
CA THR A 115 21.29 3.58 5.26
C THR A 115 19.80 3.89 5.34
N GLU A 116 19.28 4.72 4.43
CA GLU A 116 17.84 5.07 4.43
C GLU A 116 16.98 3.87 4.06
N SER A 117 17.37 3.10 3.05
CA SER A 117 16.67 1.87 2.67
C SER A 117 16.70 0.83 3.79
N LEU A 118 17.81 0.70 4.53
CA LEU A 118 17.88 -0.20 5.70
C LEU A 118 17.00 0.27 6.86
N LYS A 119 16.87 1.57 7.09
CA LYS A 119 15.97 2.12 8.11
C LYS A 119 14.51 1.80 7.78
N GLU A 120 14.11 1.99 6.53
CA GLU A 120 12.76 1.63 6.09
C GLU A 120 12.53 0.11 6.20
N ALA A 121 13.47 -0.71 5.78
CA ALA A 121 13.39 -2.16 5.94
C ALA A 121 13.16 -2.57 7.40
N ALA A 122 13.96 -2.04 8.32
CA ALA A 122 13.85 -2.31 9.76
C ALA A 122 12.48 -1.87 10.32
N LYS A 123 11.96 -0.74 9.87
CA LYS A 123 10.66 -0.22 10.24
C LYS A 123 9.53 -1.16 9.79
N TYR A 124 9.54 -1.59 8.54
CA TYR A 124 8.53 -2.54 8.04
C TYR A 124 8.63 -3.92 8.69
N ARG A 125 9.84 -4.41 9.02
CA ARG A 125 10.03 -5.64 9.81
C ARG A 125 9.39 -5.51 11.19
N ALA A 126 9.67 -4.43 11.90
CA ALA A 126 9.11 -4.20 13.23
C ALA A 126 7.57 -4.15 13.20
N TRP A 127 6.98 -3.51 12.20
CA TRP A 127 5.53 -3.49 12.04
C TRP A 127 4.96 -4.87 11.67
N ALA A 128 5.66 -5.65 10.83
CA ALA A 128 5.26 -7.01 10.52
C ALA A 128 5.23 -7.90 11.77
N ASP A 129 6.27 -7.83 12.62
CA ASP A 129 6.35 -8.58 13.86
C ASP A 129 5.21 -8.22 14.82
N GLN A 130 4.85 -6.93 14.90
CA GLN A 130 3.74 -6.45 15.74
C GLN A 130 2.37 -6.91 15.23
N ARG A 131 2.21 -7.10 13.92
CA ARG A 131 0.93 -7.39 13.26
C ARG A 131 0.71 -8.86 12.92
N VAL A 132 1.75 -9.69 12.89
CA VAL A 132 1.70 -11.06 12.35
C VAL A 132 0.68 -11.97 13.05
N VAL A 133 0.46 -11.81 14.34
CA VAL A 133 -0.46 -12.64 15.11
C VAL A 133 -1.92 -12.27 14.81
N GLU A 134 -2.22 -10.97 14.78
CA GLU A 134 -3.59 -10.48 14.61
C GLU A 134 -3.96 -10.29 13.13
N TYR A 135 -2.97 -9.91 12.30
CA TYR A 135 -3.15 -9.59 10.89
C TYR A 135 -2.13 -10.31 10.00
N PRO A 136 -2.18 -11.66 9.92
CA PRO A 136 -1.18 -12.45 9.21
C PRO A 136 -1.15 -12.18 7.71
N PHE A 137 -2.31 -11.96 7.05
CA PHE A 137 -2.35 -11.64 5.62
C PHE A 137 -1.63 -10.31 5.33
N THR A 138 -1.89 -9.29 6.11
CA THR A 138 -1.25 -7.97 5.99
C THR A 138 0.26 -8.07 6.18
N SER A 139 0.71 -8.81 7.20
CA SER A 139 2.14 -9.01 7.46
C SER A 139 2.83 -9.73 6.31
N VAL A 140 2.28 -10.84 5.84
CA VAL A 140 2.90 -11.69 4.82
C VAL A 140 2.83 -11.07 3.42
N ASN A 141 1.73 -10.40 3.07
CA ASN A 141 1.49 -9.94 1.70
C ASN A 141 1.81 -8.46 1.47
N VAL A 142 2.06 -7.69 2.55
CA VAL A 142 2.35 -6.26 2.44
C VAL A 142 3.65 -5.89 3.17
N LEU A 143 3.74 -6.14 4.48
CA LEU A 143 4.83 -5.60 5.29
C LEU A 143 6.17 -6.32 5.05
N ILE A 144 6.16 -7.65 5.01
CA ILE A 144 7.37 -8.44 4.74
C ILE A 144 7.92 -8.17 3.34
N PRO A 145 7.11 -8.19 2.25
CA PRO A 145 7.58 -7.84 0.92
C PRO A 145 8.20 -6.43 0.83
N LEU A 146 7.60 -5.44 1.50
CA LEU A 146 8.16 -4.09 1.55
C LEU A 146 9.54 -4.08 2.23
N ALA A 147 9.68 -4.76 3.37
CA ALA A 147 10.94 -4.87 4.07
C ALA A 147 12.03 -5.54 3.19
N GLU A 148 11.70 -6.64 2.54
CA GLU A 148 12.62 -7.39 1.67
C GLU A 148 13.10 -6.56 0.49
N ASP A 149 12.20 -5.78 -0.13
CA ASP A 149 12.59 -4.92 -1.24
C ASP A 149 13.47 -3.75 -0.81
N PHE A 150 13.24 -3.16 0.36
CA PHE A 150 14.13 -2.14 0.91
C PHE A 150 15.50 -2.72 1.29
N GLU A 151 15.57 -3.95 1.81
CA GLU A 151 16.83 -4.68 2.04
C GLU A 151 17.59 -4.91 0.72
N ALA A 152 16.88 -5.38 -0.31
CA ALA A 152 17.44 -5.60 -1.64
C ALA A 152 17.91 -4.29 -2.29
N GLN A 153 17.17 -3.20 -2.10
CA GLN A 153 17.54 -1.87 -2.58
C GLN A 153 18.83 -1.39 -1.89
N ALA A 154 18.92 -1.49 -0.57
CA ALA A 154 20.14 -1.12 0.18
C ALA A 154 21.38 -1.87 -0.32
N LYS A 155 21.22 -3.17 -0.60
CA LYS A 155 22.32 -3.98 -1.16
C LYS A 155 22.75 -3.47 -2.53
N ARG A 156 21.80 -3.19 -3.44
CA ARG A 156 22.09 -2.65 -4.79
C ARG A 156 22.79 -1.29 -4.71
N GLU A 157 22.38 -0.43 -3.80
CA GLU A 157 22.99 0.90 -3.58
C GLU A 157 24.45 0.76 -3.15
N GLY A 158 24.72 -0.10 -2.19
CA GLY A 158 26.08 -0.39 -1.72
C GLY A 158 26.99 -0.97 -2.82
N GLU A 159 26.50 -1.90 -3.62
CA GLU A 159 27.23 -2.52 -4.72
C GLU A 159 27.55 -1.51 -5.84
N SER A 160 26.58 -0.71 -6.24
CA SER A 160 26.73 0.30 -7.29
C SER A 160 27.80 1.34 -6.94
N ARG A 161 27.87 1.76 -5.68
CA ARG A 161 28.89 2.70 -5.22
C ARG A 161 30.29 2.07 -5.12
N ARG A 162 30.39 0.83 -4.67
CA ARG A 162 31.69 0.10 -4.67
C ARG A 162 32.25 -0.03 -6.08
N ALA A 163 31.39 -0.33 -7.06
CA ALA A 163 31.79 -0.41 -8.46
C ALA A 163 32.29 0.94 -9.00
N ARG A 164 31.58 2.05 -8.71
CA ARG A 164 32.03 3.40 -9.10
C ARG A 164 33.35 3.78 -8.49
N ARG A 165 33.58 3.51 -7.19
CA ARG A 165 34.90 3.80 -6.54
C ARG A 165 36.05 3.06 -7.19
N LYS A 166 35.86 1.81 -7.63
CA LYS A 166 36.89 1.04 -8.32
C LYS A 166 37.20 1.57 -9.73
N ALA A 167 36.21 2.16 -10.40
CA ALA A 167 36.39 2.72 -11.74
C ALA A 167 37.15 4.07 -11.75
N TRP A 168 37.34 4.73 -10.60
CA TRP A 168 38.04 6.01 -10.46
C TRP A 168 39.42 5.89 -9.80
N GLN A 169 39.87 4.67 -9.50
CA GLN A 169 41.20 4.34 -9.03
C GLN A 169 42.06 3.74 -10.15
#